data_fe0c16417bfdd0bee6f1054e647ea97b
#
_entry.id   fe0c16417bfdd0bee6f1054e647ea97b
#
_cell.length_a   1.000
_cell.length_b   1.000
_cell.length_c   1.000
_cell.angle_alpha   90.00
_cell.angle_beta   90.00
_cell.angle_gamma   90.00
#
_symmetry.space_group_name_H-M   'P 1'
#
loop_
_entity.id
_entity.type
_entity.pdbx_description
1 polymer ?
#
loop_
_entity_poly.entity_id
_entity_poly.type
_entity_poly.pdbx_seq_one_letter_code
_entity_poly.pdbx_strand_id
1 'polypeptide(L)'
;MRPSSRQLAIAALVLLMPSISSGQSTSGSGATRVPLVFSEGHETDPRDRGRPVVLVAGALGVAPEVFREAFSHVRPAKAGTRPDPEQVRKNKSALMQALGKYGVSNDRLDEVSNYYRYVRSRGEMWPTKPAAGYARVKDGKVVGFVITDGGSGYSSPPLVSVSGMSGVAAEAKLSFSQDFAANGTVSAVTLASRTGK
;
A
#
# COMPACT_ATOMS: atom_id res chain seq x y z
N MET A 1 62.09 -26.34 52.35
CA MET A 1 61.45 -25.45 51.38
C MET A 1 60.12 -26.07 50.99
N ARG A 2 58.98 -25.41 51.30
CA ARG A 2 57.65 -25.92 51.10
C ARG A 2 57.14 -25.46 49.74
N PRO A 3 56.42 -26.26 48.95
CA PRO A 3 55.57 -25.74 47.90
C PRO A 3 54.13 -25.59 48.37
N SER A 4 53.55 -24.42 48.00
CA SER A 4 52.27 -23.97 48.37
C SER A 4 51.17 -24.65 47.50
N SER A 5 50.15 -25.19 48.17
CA SER A 5 48.96 -25.75 47.54
C SER A 5 48.04 -24.63 47.04
N ARG A 6 47.72 -24.55 45.73
CA ARG A 6 46.67 -23.74 45.20
C ARG A 6 45.38 -24.56 45.00
N GLN A 7 44.40 -24.28 45.83
CA GLN A 7 43.02 -24.80 45.63
C GLN A 7 42.39 -24.17 44.50
N LEU A 8 41.86 -24.93 43.50
CA LEU A 8 40.96 -24.50 42.46
C LEU A 8 39.55 -24.50 43.04
N ALA A 9 38.95 -23.33 43.12
CA ALA A 9 37.52 -23.18 43.36
C ALA A 9 36.77 -23.31 42.02
N ILE A 10 35.93 -24.35 41.92
CA ILE A 10 35.00 -24.54 40.80
C ILE A 10 33.77 -23.70 41.10
N ALA A 11 33.61 -22.58 40.40
CA ALA A 11 32.39 -21.78 40.44
C ALA A 11 31.34 -22.42 39.52
N ALA A 12 30.27 -22.96 40.10
CA ALA A 12 29.10 -23.44 39.38
C ALA A 12 28.30 -22.22 38.84
N LEU A 13 28.33 -22.01 37.54
CA LEU A 13 27.52 -21.02 36.85
C LEU A 13 26.10 -21.55 36.69
N VAL A 14 25.18 -21.13 37.54
CA VAL A 14 23.74 -21.38 37.38
C VAL A 14 23.21 -20.44 36.28
N LEU A 15 22.92 -20.96 35.08
CA LEU A 15 22.23 -20.23 34.05
C LEU A 15 20.75 -20.06 34.44
N LEU A 16 20.38 -18.86 34.90
CA LEU A 16 18.99 -18.45 34.97
C LEU A 16 18.51 -18.17 33.53
N MET A 17 17.69 -19.05 32.98
CA MET A 17 16.94 -18.74 31.75
C MET A 17 15.80 -17.79 32.10
N PRO A 18 15.67 -16.64 31.41
CA PRO A 18 14.48 -15.82 31.57
C PRO A 18 13.29 -16.55 30.95
N SER A 19 12.29 -16.86 31.76
CA SER A 19 10.98 -17.29 31.27
C SER A 19 10.36 -16.16 30.45
N ILE A 20 10.26 -16.35 29.15
CA ILE A 20 9.50 -15.46 28.28
C ILE A 20 8.02 -15.65 28.61
N SER A 21 7.53 -14.87 29.54
CA SER A 21 6.10 -14.72 29.78
C SER A 21 5.48 -14.05 28.56
N SER A 22 4.76 -14.83 27.76
CA SER A 22 3.91 -14.31 26.69
C SER A 22 2.81 -13.46 27.30
N GLY A 23 3.11 -12.18 27.48
CA GLY A 23 2.15 -11.18 27.96
C GLY A 23 1.00 -11.07 26.97
N GLN A 24 -0.09 -11.80 27.24
CA GLN A 24 -1.39 -11.53 26.62
C GLN A 24 -1.88 -10.18 27.11
N SER A 25 -1.73 -9.15 26.26
CA SER A 25 -2.34 -7.84 26.49
C SER A 25 -3.84 -7.98 26.34
N THR A 26 -4.55 -8.25 27.41
CA THR A 26 -6.01 -8.18 27.49
C THR A 26 -6.43 -6.73 27.50
N SER A 27 -6.60 -6.14 26.30
CA SER A 27 -7.28 -4.86 26.16
C SER A 27 -8.80 -5.08 26.38
N GLY A 28 -9.38 -4.33 27.30
CA GLY A 28 -10.73 -4.49 27.86
C GLY A 28 -11.89 -4.39 26.89
N SER A 29 -12.16 -5.42 26.11
CA SER A 29 -13.43 -5.65 25.43
C SER A 29 -13.67 -7.12 25.09
N GLY A 30 -13.01 -8.10 25.66
CA GLY A 30 -13.28 -9.53 25.40
C GLY A 30 -13.13 -10.00 23.93
N ALA A 31 -12.60 -9.15 23.04
CA ALA A 31 -12.40 -9.46 21.63
C ALA A 31 -10.93 -9.80 21.35
N THR A 32 -10.70 -10.91 20.68
CA THR A 32 -9.38 -11.33 20.22
C THR A 32 -9.00 -10.55 18.95
N ARG A 33 -7.70 -10.23 18.77
CA ARG A 33 -7.15 -9.62 17.56
C ARG A 33 -6.67 -10.73 16.62
N VAL A 34 -7.18 -10.73 15.39
CA VAL A 34 -6.79 -11.68 14.34
C VAL A 34 -6.22 -10.90 13.16
N PRO A 35 -5.01 -11.19 12.67
CA PRO A 35 -4.39 -10.46 11.58
C PRO A 35 -5.23 -10.45 10.32
N LEU A 36 -5.22 -9.32 9.60
CA LEU A 36 -5.73 -9.22 8.24
C LEU A 36 -4.64 -9.59 7.23
N VAL A 37 -5.04 -10.19 6.13
CA VAL A 37 -4.21 -10.43 4.96
C VAL A 37 -4.79 -9.60 3.82
N PHE A 38 -3.96 -8.74 3.24
CA PHE A 38 -4.26 -7.94 2.06
C PHE A 38 -3.55 -8.56 0.87
N SER A 39 -4.26 -8.80 -0.23
CA SER A 39 -3.71 -9.32 -1.48
C SER A 39 -4.31 -8.57 -2.67
N GLU A 40 -3.60 -8.59 -3.80
CA GLU A 40 -4.01 -7.84 -5.00
C GLU A 40 -4.10 -6.31 -4.77
N GLY A 41 -5.02 -5.63 -5.47
CA GLY A 41 -5.26 -4.19 -5.25
C GLY A 41 -4.39 -3.28 -6.13
N HIS A 42 -3.80 -3.84 -7.18
CA HIS A 42 -2.93 -3.09 -8.11
C HIS A 42 -3.43 -3.17 -9.56
N GLU A 43 -4.71 -3.51 -9.73
CA GLU A 43 -5.37 -3.54 -11.03
C GLU A 43 -5.62 -2.10 -11.50
N THR A 44 -5.54 -1.92 -12.81
CA THR A 44 -5.86 -0.65 -13.45
C THR A 44 -7.14 -0.77 -14.27
N ASP A 45 -7.90 0.31 -14.39
CA ASP A 45 -9.04 0.36 -15.28
C ASP A 45 -8.59 -0.02 -16.72
N PRO A 46 -9.29 -0.91 -17.43
CA PRO A 46 -8.95 -1.31 -18.79
C PRO A 46 -8.79 -0.12 -19.76
N ARG A 47 -9.55 0.96 -19.56
CA ARG A 47 -9.43 2.21 -20.33
C ARG A 47 -8.05 2.84 -20.20
N ASP A 48 -7.38 2.64 -19.08
CA ASP A 48 -6.10 3.26 -18.74
C ASP A 48 -4.90 2.51 -19.33
N ARG A 49 -5.14 1.37 -19.98
CA ARG A 49 -4.11 0.55 -20.66
C ARG A 49 -2.91 0.23 -19.77
N GLY A 50 -3.19 -0.08 -18.51
CA GLY A 50 -2.19 -0.44 -17.51
C GLY A 50 -1.56 0.75 -16.77
N ARG A 51 -2.00 2.00 -17.00
CA ARG A 51 -1.55 3.14 -16.18
C ARG A 51 -2.33 3.20 -14.88
N PRO A 52 -1.68 3.48 -13.75
CA PRO A 52 -2.36 3.67 -12.47
C PRO A 52 -2.98 5.09 -12.39
N VAL A 53 -3.95 5.39 -13.27
CA VAL A 53 -4.53 6.75 -13.43
C VAL A 53 -5.06 7.30 -12.12
N VAL A 54 -5.69 6.47 -11.28
CA VAL A 54 -6.20 6.93 -9.98
C VAL A 54 -5.08 7.42 -9.04
N LEU A 55 -3.92 6.77 -9.08
CA LEU A 55 -2.74 7.18 -8.30
C LEU A 55 -2.10 8.45 -8.87
N VAL A 56 -1.95 8.52 -10.20
CA VAL A 56 -1.40 9.70 -10.86
C VAL A 56 -2.31 10.91 -10.60
N ALA A 57 -3.61 10.77 -10.77
CA ALA A 57 -4.58 11.82 -10.52
C ALA A 57 -4.60 12.26 -9.05
N GLY A 58 -4.61 11.31 -8.11
CA GLY A 58 -4.50 11.59 -6.68
C GLY A 58 -3.26 12.39 -6.33
N ALA A 59 -2.09 11.96 -6.83
CA ALA A 59 -0.84 12.69 -6.64
C ALA A 59 -0.83 14.08 -7.27
N LEU A 60 -1.53 14.29 -8.38
CA LEU A 60 -1.70 15.62 -8.99
C LEU A 60 -2.80 16.46 -8.31
N GLY A 61 -3.58 15.89 -7.41
CA GLY A 61 -4.71 16.58 -6.76
C GLY A 61 -5.89 16.84 -7.69
N VAL A 62 -6.10 16.00 -8.70
CA VAL A 62 -7.20 16.11 -9.65
C VAL A 62 -8.07 14.84 -9.68
N ALA A 63 -9.28 14.94 -10.20
CA ALA A 63 -10.11 13.74 -10.42
C ALA A 63 -9.50 12.85 -11.52
N PRO A 64 -9.68 11.51 -11.44
CA PRO A 64 -9.17 10.58 -12.46
C PRO A 64 -9.65 10.93 -13.89
N GLU A 65 -10.89 11.38 -14.05
CA GLU A 65 -11.47 11.77 -15.32
C GLU A 65 -10.78 13.01 -15.92
N VAL A 66 -10.38 13.97 -15.07
CA VAL A 66 -9.62 15.16 -15.50
C VAL A 66 -8.27 14.75 -16.05
N PHE A 67 -7.58 13.81 -15.39
CA PHE A 67 -6.32 13.30 -15.89
C PHE A 67 -6.50 12.47 -17.17
N ARG A 68 -7.55 11.65 -17.29
CA ARG A 68 -7.86 10.88 -18.50
C ARG A 68 -8.08 11.80 -19.69
N GLU A 69 -8.88 12.85 -19.50
CA GLU A 69 -9.13 13.86 -20.54
C GLU A 69 -7.83 14.56 -20.96
N ALA A 70 -7.04 15.04 -20.01
CA ALA A 70 -5.74 15.66 -20.31
C ALA A 70 -4.82 14.70 -21.08
N PHE A 71 -4.80 13.42 -20.69
CA PHE A 71 -3.98 12.40 -21.33
C PHE A 71 -4.49 11.97 -22.72
N SER A 72 -5.75 12.20 -23.06
CA SER A 72 -6.30 11.91 -24.39
C SER A 72 -5.59 12.70 -25.50
N HIS A 73 -5.02 13.85 -25.16
CA HIS A 73 -4.25 14.71 -26.07
C HIS A 73 -2.77 14.32 -26.18
N VAL A 74 -2.33 13.32 -25.42
CA VAL A 74 -0.94 12.83 -25.41
C VAL A 74 -0.76 11.72 -26.44
N ARG A 75 0.34 11.79 -27.20
CA ARG A 75 0.77 10.74 -28.13
C ARG A 75 2.00 10.04 -27.55
N PRO A 76 1.84 8.93 -26.86
CA PRO A 76 2.98 8.18 -26.30
C PRO A 76 3.86 7.63 -27.42
N ALA A 77 5.17 7.56 -27.17
CA ALA A 77 6.06 6.82 -28.06
C ALA A 77 5.66 5.33 -28.12
N LYS A 78 5.94 4.68 -29.24
CA LYS A 78 5.72 3.23 -29.38
C LYS A 78 6.59 2.49 -28.36
N ALA A 79 6.05 1.39 -27.82
CA ALA A 79 6.80 0.55 -26.89
C ALA A 79 8.13 0.12 -27.49
N GLY A 80 9.22 0.25 -26.70
CA GLY A 80 10.59 -0.08 -27.13
C GLY A 80 11.28 0.95 -28.00
N THR A 81 10.62 2.08 -28.35
CA THR A 81 11.25 3.17 -29.11
C THR A 81 11.68 4.31 -28.19
N ARG A 82 12.75 5.01 -28.57
CA ARG A 82 13.14 6.26 -27.91
C ARG A 82 12.16 7.36 -28.30
N PRO A 83 11.58 8.09 -27.33
CA PRO A 83 10.69 9.19 -27.63
C PRO A 83 11.41 10.30 -28.41
N ASP A 84 10.75 10.85 -29.43
CA ASP A 84 11.19 12.05 -30.11
C ASP A 84 11.09 13.26 -29.15
N PRO A 85 12.19 14.05 -28.99
CA PRO A 85 12.23 15.20 -28.09
C PRO A 85 11.15 16.26 -28.39
N GLU A 86 10.78 16.46 -29.65
CA GLU A 86 9.71 17.38 -30.02
C GLU A 86 8.35 16.83 -29.59
N GLN A 87 8.10 15.55 -29.79
CA GLN A 87 6.87 14.91 -29.34
C GLN A 87 6.75 14.94 -27.81
N VAL A 88 7.85 14.75 -27.08
CA VAL A 88 7.88 14.90 -25.61
C VAL A 88 7.46 16.31 -25.19
N ARG A 89 7.99 17.36 -25.85
CA ARG A 89 7.60 18.75 -25.55
C ARG A 89 6.14 19.00 -25.86
N LYS A 90 5.63 18.53 -27.01
CA LYS A 90 4.20 18.66 -27.38
C LYS A 90 3.30 17.97 -26.38
N ASN A 91 3.61 16.76 -25.99
CA ASN A 91 2.84 16.00 -24.98
C ASN A 91 2.81 16.73 -23.64
N LYS A 92 3.96 17.25 -23.19
CA LYS A 92 4.04 18.00 -21.94
C LYS A 92 3.25 19.30 -22.00
N SER A 93 3.33 20.04 -23.12
CA SER A 93 2.54 21.26 -23.33
C SER A 93 1.04 20.98 -23.27
N ALA A 94 0.56 19.90 -23.93
CA ALA A 94 -0.84 19.51 -23.89
C ALA A 94 -1.31 19.18 -22.47
N LEU A 95 -0.51 18.43 -21.71
CA LEU A 95 -0.82 18.14 -20.30
C LEU A 95 -0.87 19.41 -19.45
N MET A 96 0.10 20.32 -19.60
CA MET A 96 0.14 21.58 -18.84
C MET A 96 -1.04 22.50 -19.19
N GLN A 97 -1.43 22.57 -20.47
CA GLN A 97 -2.62 23.33 -20.88
C GLN A 97 -3.90 22.79 -20.23
N ALA A 98 -4.04 21.47 -20.13
CA ALA A 98 -5.23 20.85 -19.54
C ALA A 98 -5.23 20.88 -18.01
N LEU A 99 -4.06 20.66 -17.36
CA LEU A 99 -3.95 20.47 -15.92
C LEU A 99 -3.59 21.75 -15.16
N GLY A 100 -2.96 22.72 -15.81
CA GLY A 100 -2.54 23.98 -15.18
C GLY A 100 -3.68 24.76 -14.54
N LYS A 101 -4.88 24.72 -15.13
CA LYS A 101 -6.10 25.34 -14.58
C LYS A 101 -6.56 24.73 -13.24
N TYR A 102 -6.08 23.55 -12.91
CA TYR A 102 -6.30 22.87 -11.62
C TYR A 102 -5.14 23.08 -10.64
N GLY A 103 -4.20 23.99 -10.94
CA GLY A 103 -3.08 24.29 -10.07
C GLY A 103 -1.89 23.32 -10.17
N VAL A 104 -1.89 22.40 -11.13
CA VAL A 104 -0.78 21.49 -11.36
C VAL A 104 0.39 22.26 -11.96
N SER A 105 1.53 22.32 -11.25
CA SER A 105 2.76 22.92 -11.75
C SER A 105 3.52 21.97 -12.68
N ASN A 106 4.42 22.53 -13.51
CA ASN A 106 5.31 21.75 -14.34
C ASN A 106 6.17 20.77 -13.54
N ASP A 107 6.73 21.24 -12.42
CA ASP A 107 7.60 20.42 -11.56
C ASP A 107 6.83 19.28 -10.92
N ARG A 108 5.60 19.56 -10.46
CA ARG A 108 4.73 18.52 -9.91
C ARG A 108 4.34 17.46 -10.93
N LEU A 109 4.05 17.87 -12.16
CA LEU A 109 3.75 16.95 -13.25
C LEU A 109 4.95 16.04 -13.54
N ASP A 110 6.17 16.59 -13.55
CA ASP A 110 7.39 15.81 -13.77
C ASP A 110 7.67 14.86 -12.61
N GLU A 111 7.54 15.32 -11.38
CA GLU A 111 7.72 14.52 -10.17
C GLU A 111 6.78 13.30 -10.18
N VAL A 112 5.49 13.53 -10.36
CA VAL A 112 4.46 12.46 -10.39
C VAL A 112 4.68 11.52 -11.57
N SER A 113 5.01 12.05 -12.75
CA SER A 113 5.28 11.24 -13.93
C SER A 113 6.51 10.35 -13.77
N ASN A 114 7.53 10.82 -13.05
CA ASN A 114 8.73 10.03 -12.75
C ASN A 114 8.45 8.99 -11.66
N TYR A 115 7.72 9.34 -10.61
CA TYR A 115 7.39 8.45 -9.50
C TYR A 115 6.56 7.23 -9.96
N TYR A 116 5.58 7.43 -10.84
CA TYR A 116 4.73 6.35 -11.38
C TYR A 116 5.22 5.78 -12.71
N ARG A 117 6.46 6.10 -13.12
CA ARG A 117 7.07 5.52 -14.32
C ARG A 117 7.52 4.09 -14.05
N TYR A 118 7.10 3.16 -14.89
CA TYR A 118 7.51 1.77 -14.83
C TYR A 118 7.48 1.13 -16.22
N VAL A 119 8.21 0.02 -16.39
CA VAL A 119 8.27 -0.73 -17.65
C VAL A 119 7.60 -2.09 -17.44
N ARG A 120 6.32 -2.17 -17.78
CA ARG A 120 5.51 -3.37 -17.61
C ARG A 120 6.10 -4.62 -18.29
N SER A 121 6.70 -4.46 -19.47
CA SER A 121 7.36 -5.57 -20.18
C SER A 121 8.57 -6.16 -19.45
N ARG A 122 9.07 -5.47 -18.42
CA ARG A 122 10.13 -5.94 -17.52
C ARG A 122 9.60 -6.49 -16.20
N GLY A 123 8.27 -6.59 -16.04
CA GLY A 123 7.66 -6.97 -14.77
C GLY A 123 7.72 -5.87 -13.70
N GLU A 124 8.07 -4.63 -14.09
CA GLU A 124 8.09 -3.52 -13.15
C GLU A 124 6.67 -3.07 -12.79
N MET A 125 6.53 -2.49 -11.61
CA MET A 125 5.33 -1.82 -11.12
C MET A 125 5.75 -0.54 -10.38
N TRP A 126 4.83 0.38 -10.19
CA TRP A 126 5.04 1.58 -9.37
C TRP A 126 5.33 1.20 -7.90
N PRO A 127 5.89 2.11 -7.10
CA PRO A 127 6.17 1.85 -5.68
C PRO A 127 4.91 1.51 -4.91
N THR A 128 4.96 0.44 -4.12
CA THR A 128 3.86 -0.04 -3.28
C THR A 128 4.36 -0.35 -1.88
N LYS A 129 3.47 -0.19 -0.89
CA LYS A 129 3.67 -0.62 0.49
C LYS A 129 2.44 -1.40 0.93
N PRO A 130 2.60 -2.64 1.47
CA PRO A 130 1.46 -3.42 1.92
C PRO A 130 0.74 -2.74 3.10
N ALA A 131 -0.60 -2.87 3.13
CA ALA A 131 -1.40 -2.50 4.29
C ALA A 131 -1.26 -3.54 5.41
N ALA A 132 -1.48 -3.11 6.66
CA ALA A 132 -1.52 -3.96 7.83
C ALA A 132 -2.70 -3.61 8.74
N GLY A 133 -3.24 -4.61 9.43
CA GLY A 133 -4.36 -4.44 10.33
C GLY A 133 -4.78 -5.74 11.00
N TYR A 134 -5.84 -5.67 11.77
CA TYR A 134 -6.43 -6.83 12.43
C TYR A 134 -7.96 -6.73 12.51
N ALA A 135 -8.63 -7.88 12.51
CA ALA A 135 -10.01 -8.01 12.87
C ALA A 135 -10.14 -8.15 14.39
N ARG A 136 -11.16 -7.54 14.96
CA ARG A 136 -11.61 -7.82 16.33
C ARG A 136 -12.66 -8.93 16.27
N VAL A 137 -12.36 -10.04 16.91
CA VAL A 137 -13.21 -11.25 16.90
C VAL A 137 -13.74 -11.50 18.31
N LYS A 138 -15.06 -11.63 18.45
CA LYS A 138 -15.73 -11.98 19.69
C LYS A 138 -16.69 -13.15 19.40
N ASP A 139 -16.66 -14.18 20.25
CA ASP A 139 -17.51 -15.37 20.13
C ASP A 139 -17.47 -15.99 18.70
N GLY A 140 -16.26 -16.06 18.11
CA GLY A 140 -16.05 -16.58 16.76
C GLY A 140 -16.55 -15.68 15.61
N LYS A 141 -17.02 -14.46 15.90
CA LYS A 141 -17.55 -13.52 14.91
C LYS A 141 -16.69 -12.25 14.82
N VAL A 142 -16.47 -11.76 13.61
CA VAL A 142 -15.84 -10.46 13.40
C VAL A 142 -16.79 -9.35 13.83
N VAL A 143 -16.34 -8.52 14.77
CA VAL A 143 -17.11 -7.38 15.29
C VAL A 143 -16.54 -6.03 14.84
N GLY A 144 -15.45 -6.03 14.10
CA GLY A 144 -14.87 -4.83 13.50
C GLY A 144 -13.46 -5.06 13.01
N PHE A 145 -12.93 -4.04 12.31
CA PHE A 145 -11.57 -4.02 11.76
C PHE A 145 -10.80 -2.82 12.28
N VAL A 146 -9.48 -2.97 12.37
CA VAL A 146 -8.56 -1.89 12.72
C VAL A 146 -7.41 -1.92 11.72
N ILE A 147 -7.21 -0.84 11.00
CA ILE A 147 -6.05 -0.63 10.13
C ILE A 147 -4.95 -0.01 10.97
N THR A 148 -3.80 -0.65 11.03
CA THR A 148 -2.62 -0.14 11.75
C THR A 148 -1.65 0.57 10.81
N ASP A 149 -1.66 0.19 9.53
CA ASP A 149 -0.94 0.84 8.45
C ASP A 149 -1.78 0.67 7.17
N GLY A 150 -2.16 1.75 6.54
CA GLY A 150 -2.95 1.70 5.31
C GLY A 150 -2.15 1.30 4.08
N GLY A 151 -0.82 1.22 4.19
CA GLY A 151 0.06 1.04 3.03
C GLY A 151 -0.01 2.18 2.02
N SER A 152 0.46 1.94 0.81
CA SER A 152 0.34 2.91 -0.30
C SER A 152 0.48 2.21 -1.66
N GLY A 153 0.05 2.90 -2.72
CA GLY A 153 0.19 2.41 -4.09
C GLY A 153 -0.91 1.45 -4.54
N TYR A 154 -1.99 1.31 -3.79
CA TYR A 154 -3.16 0.56 -4.23
C TYR A 154 -3.92 1.36 -5.30
N SER A 155 -4.08 0.80 -6.49
CA SER A 155 -4.86 1.38 -7.60
C SER A 155 -6.29 0.84 -7.68
N SER A 156 -6.56 -0.27 -7.00
CA SER A 156 -7.88 -0.88 -6.81
C SER A 156 -8.00 -1.39 -5.37
N PRO A 157 -9.21 -1.59 -4.83
CA PRO A 157 -9.36 -2.16 -3.50
C PRO A 157 -8.72 -3.55 -3.41
N PRO A 158 -7.82 -3.80 -2.44
CA PRO A 158 -7.25 -5.12 -2.23
C PRO A 158 -8.30 -6.10 -1.72
N LEU A 159 -8.10 -7.38 -2.00
CA LEU A 159 -8.83 -8.45 -1.33
C LEU A 159 -8.40 -8.52 0.13
N VAL A 160 -9.37 -8.59 1.03
CA VAL A 160 -9.14 -8.65 2.47
C VAL A 160 -9.65 -9.95 3.04
N SER A 161 -8.79 -10.69 3.71
CA SER A 161 -9.18 -11.89 4.45
C SER A 161 -8.72 -11.82 5.92
N VAL A 162 -9.40 -12.56 6.78
CA VAL A 162 -9.05 -12.69 8.21
C VAL A 162 -8.32 -14.01 8.39
N SER A 163 -7.11 -13.96 8.92
CA SER A 163 -6.24 -15.14 9.08
C SER A 163 -6.97 -16.24 9.87
N GLY A 164 -7.00 -17.46 9.32
CA GLY A 164 -7.65 -18.61 9.96
C GLY A 164 -9.18 -18.57 10.01
N MET A 165 -9.85 -17.60 9.37
CA MET A 165 -11.31 -17.50 9.33
C MET A 165 -11.79 -17.51 7.88
N SER A 166 -12.42 -18.60 7.46
CA SER A 166 -13.06 -18.71 6.14
C SER A 166 -14.45 -18.05 6.14
N GLY A 167 -14.88 -17.55 4.97
CA GLY A 167 -16.25 -17.03 4.79
C GLY A 167 -16.49 -15.63 5.36
N VAL A 168 -15.49 -14.95 5.85
CA VAL A 168 -15.58 -13.52 6.19
C VAL A 168 -15.40 -12.70 4.91
N ALA A 169 -16.47 -12.12 4.40
CA ALA A 169 -16.42 -11.19 3.30
C ALA A 169 -16.12 -9.77 3.84
N ALA A 170 -15.03 -9.17 3.41
CA ALA A 170 -14.65 -7.82 3.81
C ALA A 170 -14.27 -6.98 2.58
N GLU A 171 -14.58 -5.69 2.64
CA GLU A 171 -14.32 -4.72 1.58
C GLU A 171 -13.38 -3.63 2.08
N ALA A 172 -12.33 -3.36 1.31
CA ALA A 172 -11.43 -2.25 1.56
C ALA A 172 -11.89 -0.99 0.83
N LYS A 173 -11.74 0.17 1.48
CA LYS A 173 -11.87 1.49 0.86
C LYS A 173 -10.50 2.12 0.72
N LEU A 174 -10.26 2.77 -0.42
CA LEU A 174 -9.03 3.50 -0.68
C LEU A 174 -9.22 5.00 -0.48
N SER A 175 -8.13 5.66 -0.13
CA SER A 175 -7.99 7.11 -0.15
C SER A 175 -6.80 7.49 -1.03
N PHE A 176 -6.93 8.60 -1.75
CA PHE A 176 -5.90 9.12 -2.65
C PHE A 176 -5.44 10.49 -2.16
N SER A 177 -4.15 10.79 -2.34
CA SER A 177 -3.50 11.96 -1.77
C SER A 177 -2.37 12.45 -2.68
N GLN A 178 -2.01 13.73 -2.52
CA GLN A 178 -0.82 14.28 -3.18
C GLN A 178 0.49 13.78 -2.54
N ASP A 179 0.44 13.31 -1.29
CA ASP A 179 1.57 12.64 -0.65
C ASP A 179 1.70 11.22 -1.17
N PHE A 180 2.82 10.88 -1.80
CA PHE A 180 3.09 9.55 -2.34
C PHE A 180 3.01 8.44 -1.28
N ALA A 181 3.45 8.73 -0.04
CA ALA A 181 3.41 7.76 1.05
C ALA A 181 1.98 7.44 1.54
N ALA A 182 1.02 8.33 1.24
CA ALA A 182 -0.38 8.18 1.60
C ALA A 182 -1.32 8.04 0.38
N ASN A 183 -0.77 7.93 -0.83
CA ASN A 183 -1.56 7.84 -2.05
C ASN A 183 -1.90 6.38 -2.37
N GLY A 184 -3.19 6.09 -2.56
CA GLY A 184 -3.69 4.72 -2.69
C GLY A 184 -3.52 3.93 -1.39
N THR A 185 -3.91 4.51 -0.27
CA THR A 185 -3.88 3.86 1.05
C THR A 185 -5.23 3.22 1.37
N VAL A 186 -5.22 2.09 2.08
CA VAL A 186 -6.44 1.50 2.65
C VAL A 186 -6.89 2.37 3.82
N SER A 187 -7.98 3.11 3.62
CA SER A 187 -8.53 4.04 4.62
C SER A 187 -9.52 3.38 5.57
N ALA A 188 -10.18 2.30 5.13
CA ALA A 188 -11.11 1.54 5.95
C ALA A 188 -11.27 0.11 5.42
N VAL A 189 -11.68 -0.79 6.31
CA VAL A 189 -12.20 -2.12 5.98
C VAL A 189 -13.54 -2.29 6.67
N THR A 190 -14.53 -2.79 5.93
CA THR A 190 -15.88 -3.06 6.44
C THR A 190 -16.30 -4.49 6.10
N LEU A 191 -17.24 -5.06 6.85
CA LEU A 191 -17.88 -6.29 6.40
C LEU A 191 -18.66 -6.00 5.12
N ALA A 192 -18.49 -6.85 4.11
CA ALA A 192 -19.28 -6.75 2.90
C ALA A 192 -20.76 -7.01 3.24
N SER A 193 -21.63 -6.17 2.72
CA SER A 193 -23.07 -6.40 2.82
C SER A 193 -23.40 -7.69 2.09
N ARG A 194 -24.07 -8.65 2.76
CA ARG A 194 -24.65 -9.79 2.06
C ARG A 194 -25.75 -9.24 1.15
N THR A 195 -25.44 -9.04 -0.12
CA THR A 195 -26.48 -8.85 -1.13
C THR A 195 -27.19 -10.20 -1.24
N GLY A 196 -28.36 -10.31 -0.62
CA GLY A 196 -29.23 -11.48 -0.75
C GLY A 196 -29.58 -11.66 -2.23
N LYS A 197 -29.31 -12.85 -2.73
CA LYS A 197 -29.88 -13.33 -3.99
C LYS A 197 -31.28 -13.85 -3.72
#